data_fd333ada2febb50372883fa1cf364df0
#
_entry.id   fd333ada2febb50372883fa1cf364df0
#
_cell.length_a   1.000
_cell.length_b   1.000
_cell.length_c   1.000
_cell.angle_alpha   90.00
_cell.angle_beta   90.00
_cell.angle_gamma   90.00
#
_symmetry.space_group_name_H-M   'P 1'
#
loop_
_entity.id
_entity.type
_entity.pdbx_description
1 polymer ?
#
loop_
_entity_poly.entity_id
_entity_poly.type
_entity_poly.pdbx_seq_one_letter_code
_entity_poly.pdbx_strand_id
1 'polypeptide(L)'
;EKESLKSEADASTDIDRNEDIYAQIDALDEKAYQITEGILNDILPEAFAVVKETAKRFCHNEEIEVTATPFDRELSAEKDYVTLSGEEKAIWKNSWDAAGKQVTWDMIHYDVQLIGGVAMHQGKIAEMQTGEGKTLVATLPVYLNALSGKGVHLVTVNDYLAKRDSAWMAPIFQFHGMSVDCIDYHRPNSAARRKAYNADITYGTNNEFGFDYLRDNMSHSPNDLVQRKHNYAIVDEVDSVLVDDARTPLIISGPIPKGDIHEFEELKPQISSVVEVQRKYLVGVLAEAKKLIAEGDLKEGGFKLLRVYRGLPKNKALIKYLSEEGIKQLLQKTENQYMQDNNREMPKVDAELYFVIEEKTNSIELTEKGIELMTTEIEDKNFFVMPDVGAEIADLEKAKLSDKDKASKKEELLRDFAIKSE
;
A
#
# COMPACT_ATOMS: atom_id res chain seq x y z
N GLU A 1 13.49 34.09 4.50
CA GLU A 1 12.20 34.32 5.19
C GLU A 1 11.64 33.00 5.73
N LYS A 2 11.43 31.96 4.91
CA LYS A 2 10.90 30.65 5.34
C LYS A 2 11.79 29.96 6.37
N GLU A 3 13.13 29.97 6.22
CA GLU A 3 14.06 29.39 7.20
C GLU A 3 14.02 30.14 8.53
N SER A 4 13.83 31.45 8.51
CA SER A 4 13.67 32.26 9.71
C SER A 4 12.40 31.91 10.47
N LEU A 5 11.28 31.72 9.74
CA LEU A 5 9.99 31.32 10.30
C LEU A 5 10.05 29.90 10.90
N LYS A 6 10.72 28.96 10.25
CA LYS A 6 10.93 27.62 10.81
C LYS A 6 11.72 27.64 12.10
N SER A 7 12.83 28.41 12.14
CA SER A 7 13.62 28.56 13.37
C SER A 7 12.80 29.22 14.50
N GLU A 8 11.87 30.10 14.17
CA GLU A 8 10.97 30.73 15.13
C GLU A 8 9.94 29.74 15.67
N ALA A 9 9.35 28.89 14.80
CA ALA A 9 8.45 27.83 15.21
C ALA A 9 9.13 26.78 16.10
N ASP A 10 10.34 26.38 15.75
CA ASP A 10 11.14 25.41 16.54
C ASP A 10 11.52 25.95 17.91
N ALA A 11 11.67 27.26 18.06
CA ALA A 11 12.00 27.92 19.32
C ALA A 11 10.75 28.24 20.19
N SER A 12 9.55 28.19 19.64
CA SER A 12 8.30 28.53 20.31
C SER A 12 7.61 27.28 20.87
N THR A 13 7.08 27.39 22.09
CA THR A 13 6.22 26.39 22.74
C THR A 13 4.73 26.77 22.67
N ASP A 14 4.41 27.91 22.08
CA ASP A 14 3.05 28.41 21.91
C ASP A 14 2.42 27.80 20.66
N ILE A 15 1.38 27.00 20.86
CA ILE A 15 0.72 26.23 19.78
C ILE A 15 0.04 27.19 18.79
N ASP A 16 -0.71 28.19 19.28
CA ASP A 16 -1.47 29.11 18.42
C ASP A 16 -0.49 29.93 17.54
N ARG A 17 0.64 30.37 18.14
CA ARG A 17 1.69 31.07 17.42
C ARG A 17 2.35 30.17 16.34
N ASN A 18 2.56 28.91 16.66
CA ASN A 18 3.14 27.96 15.71
C ASN A 18 2.18 27.69 14.55
N GLU A 19 0.88 27.59 14.77
CA GLU A 19 -0.13 27.49 13.70
C GLU A 19 -0.09 28.69 12.76
N ASP A 20 0.01 29.90 13.30
CA ASP A 20 0.13 31.13 12.49
C ASP A 20 1.44 31.14 11.68
N ILE A 21 2.55 30.68 12.24
CA ILE A 21 3.84 30.60 11.54
C ILE A 21 3.78 29.58 10.42
N TYR A 22 3.22 28.39 10.66
CA TYR A 22 3.05 27.38 9.61
C TYR A 22 2.12 27.85 8.49
N ALA A 23 1.05 28.57 8.80
CA ALA A 23 0.19 29.18 7.78
C ALA A 23 0.93 30.21 6.91
N GLN A 24 1.85 30.99 7.50
CA GLN A 24 2.71 31.91 6.74
C GLN A 24 3.72 31.14 5.85
N ILE A 25 4.28 30.03 6.35
CA ILE A 25 5.19 29.17 5.56
C ILE A 25 4.44 28.58 4.36
N ASP A 26 3.21 28.11 4.55
CA ASP A 26 2.37 27.56 3.48
C ASP A 26 2.03 28.63 2.43
N ALA A 27 1.70 29.83 2.87
CA ALA A 27 1.45 30.96 1.95
C ALA A 27 2.69 31.35 1.13
N LEU A 28 3.90 31.29 1.72
CA LEU A 28 5.15 31.50 1.03
C LEU A 28 5.46 30.38 0.02
N ASP A 29 5.16 29.14 0.37
CA ASP A 29 5.34 27.99 -0.53
C ASP A 29 4.41 28.08 -1.73
N GLU A 30 3.14 28.45 -1.51
CA GLU A 30 2.17 28.67 -2.59
C GLU A 30 2.62 29.80 -3.52
N LYS A 31 3.07 30.93 -2.96
CA LYS A 31 3.59 32.04 -3.74
C LYS A 31 4.83 31.64 -4.56
N ALA A 32 5.74 30.88 -3.96
CA ALA A 32 6.93 30.37 -4.65
C ALA A 32 6.56 29.42 -5.78
N TYR A 33 5.53 28.58 -5.57
CA TYR A 33 4.99 27.68 -6.58
C TYR A 33 4.44 28.48 -7.76
N GLN A 34 3.58 29.47 -7.52
CA GLN A 34 2.97 30.30 -8.58
C GLN A 34 4.02 31.06 -9.39
N ILE A 35 5.06 31.60 -8.75
CA ILE A 35 6.18 32.25 -9.44
C ILE A 35 6.92 31.24 -10.32
N THR A 36 7.20 30.04 -9.81
CA THR A 36 7.88 28.98 -10.56
C THR A 36 7.08 28.57 -11.79
N GLU A 37 5.76 28.35 -11.63
CA GLU A 37 4.86 28.00 -12.73
C GLU A 37 4.81 29.13 -13.80
N GLY A 38 4.77 30.39 -13.38
CA GLY A 38 4.86 31.53 -14.28
C GLY A 38 6.13 31.49 -15.13
N ILE A 39 7.29 31.30 -14.50
CA ILE A 39 8.59 31.21 -15.19
C ILE A 39 8.63 30.00 -16.13
N LEU A 40 8.17 28.82 -15.69
CA LEU A 40 8.15 27.62 -16.54
C LEU A 40 7.28 27.80 -17.77
N ASN A 41 6.14 28.47 -17.66
CA ASN A 41 5.29 28.81 -18.80
C ASN A 41 5.99 29.80 -19.76
N ASP A 42 6.72 30.79 -19.24
CA ASP A 42 7.43 31.78 -20.06
C ASP A 42 8.57 31.12 -20.86
N ILE A 43 9.33 30.19 -20.25
CA ILE A 43 10.47 29.52 -20.91
C ILE A 43 10.07 28.26 -21.68
N LEU A 44 8.81 27.79 -21.60
CA LEU A 44 8.35 26.56 -22.23
C LEU A 44 8.74 26.46 -23.73
N PRO A 45 8.53 27.47 -24.58
CA PRO A 45 8.89 27.37 -26.00
C PRO A 45 10.38 27.14 -26.21
N GLU A 46 11.23 27.83 -25.42
CA GLU A 46 12.67 27.68 -25.47
C GLU A 46 13.14 26.32 -24.98
N ALA A 47 12.62 25.87 -23.84
CA ALA A 47 12.94 24.55 -23.26
C ALA A 47 12.59 23.42 -24.24
N PHE A 48 11.40 23.47 -24.86
CA PHE A 48 11.00 22.46 -25.85
C PHE A 48 11.86 22.53 -27.12
N ALA A 49 12.23 23.72 -27.57
CA ALA A 49 13.14 23.89 -28.71
C ALA A 49 14.52 23.31 -28.43
N VAL A 50 15.05 23.50 -27.22
CA VAL A 50 16.34 22.95 -26.77
C VAL A 50 16.32 21.43 -26.78
N VAL A 51 15.29 20.77 -26.17
CA VAL A 51 15.16 19.30 -26.17
C VAL A 51 15.01 18.75 -27.60
N LYS A 52 14.19 19.38 -28.41
CA LYS A 52 14.00 18.99 -29.83
C LYS A 52 15.28 19.09 -30.63
N GLU A 53 16.05 20.19 -30.48
CA GLU A 53 17.33 20.37 -31.13
C GLU A 53 18.38 19.37 -30.65
N THR A 54 18.41 19.05 -29.37
CA THR A 54 19.28 17.99 -28.80
C THR A 54 18.95 16.63 -29.42
N ALA A 55 17.68 16.25 -29.45
CA ALA A 55 17.23 15.00 -30.10
C ALA A 55 17.66 14.97 -31.58
N LYS A 56 17.55 16.08 -32.30
CA LYS A 56 18.00 16.20 -33.68
C LYS A 56 19.51 16.06 -33.83
N ARG A 57 20.28 16.65 -32.92
CA ARG A 57 21.76 16.53 -32.96
C ARG A 57 22.22 15.09 -32.74
N PHE A 58 21.63 14.39 -31.76
CA PHE A 58 21.91 12.97 -31.57
C PHE A 58 21.47 12.09 -32.74
N CYS A 59 20.36 12.43 -33.42
CA CYS A 59 19.89 11.71 -34.58
C CYS A 59 20.84 11.85 -35.80
N HIS A 60 21.44 13.00 -35.98
CA HIS A 60 22.25 13.33 -37.18
C HIS A 60 23.76 13.15 -36.99
N ASN A 61 24.26 12.97 -35.76
CA ASN A 61 25.68 12.86 -35.48
C ASN A 61 25.95 11.60 -34.64
N GLU A 62 26.88 10.76 -35.07
CA GLU A 62 27.32 9.59 -34.29
C GLU A 62 28.00 10.02 -32.98
N GLU A 63 28.72 11.13 -33.02
CA GLU A 63 29.43 11.75 -31.89
C GLU A 63 29.21 13.26 -31.86
N ILE A 64 29.00 13.79 -30.65
CA ILE A 64 28.87 15.23 -30.40
C ILE A 64 29.97 15.66 -29.46
N GLU A 65 30.87 16.53 -29.93
CA GLU A 65 31.92 17.11 -29.10
C GLU A 65 31.42 18.38 -28.39
N VAL A 66 31.61 18.45 -27.09
CA VAL A 66 31.23 19.61 -26.25
C VAL A 66 32.35 19.99 -25.29
N THR A 67 32.28 21.19 -24.72
CA THR A 67 33.16 21.57 -23.59
C THR A 67 32.79 20.73 -22.36
N ALA A 68 33.75 20.03 -21.78
CA ALA A 68 33.53 19.14 -20.65
C ALA A 68 33.14 19.89 -19.38
N THR A 69 31.98 19.63 -18.85
CA THR A 69 31.51 20.09 -17.55
C THR A 69 31.99 19.15 -16.42
N PRO A 70 31.91 19.54 -15.15
CA PRO A 70 32.12 18.61 -14.03
C PRO A 70 31.18 17.39 -14.11
N PHE A 71 29.93 17.57 -14.52
CA PHE A 71 28.96 16.49 -14.68
C PHE A 71 29.37 15.51 -15.78
N ASP A 72 29.86 15.98 -16.94
CA ASP A 72 30.37 15.11 -17.99
C ASP A 72 31.55 14.24 -17.51
N ARG A 73 32.41 14.77 -16.64
CA ARG A 73 33.53 14.05 -16.06
C ARG A 73 33.07 12.93 -15.11
N GLU A 74 32.07 13.22 -14.27
CA GLU A 74 31.47 12.21 -13.40
C GLU A 74 30.78 11.12 -14.23
N LEU A 75 30.00 11.53 -15.23
CA LEU A 75 29.25 10.61 -16.06
C LEU A 75 30.14 9.71 -16.92
N SER A 76 31.28 10.24 -17.41
CA SER A 76 32.26 9.46 -18.19
C SER A 76 32.90 8.32 -17.41
N ALA A 77 32.88 8.36 -16.08
CA ALA A 77 33.36 7.29 -15.21
C ALA A 77 32.34 6.15 -15.04
N GLU A 78 31.06 6.44 -15.30
CA GLU A 78 29.95 5.50 -15.09
C GLU A 78 29.28 5.00 -16.38
N LYS A 79 29.41 5.75 -17.47
CA LYS A 79 28.67 5.53 -18.73
C LYS A 79 29.56 5.53 -19.94
N ASP A 80 29.36 4.58 -20.83
CA ASP A 80 30.20 4.34 -22.03
C ASP A 80 29.87 5.29 -23.19
N TYR A 81 28.72 5.97 -23.16
CA TYR A 81 28.30 6.95 -24.18
C TYR A 81 28.86 8.36 -23.98
N VAL A 82 29.62 8.59 -22.90
CA VAL A 82 30.37 9.81 -22.67
C VAL A 82 31.82 9.47 -22.47
N THR A 83 32.71 10.08 -23.24
CA THR A 83 34.16 9.90 -23.12
C THR A 83 34.85 11.26 -23.08
N LEU A 84 35.93 11.38 -22.32
CA LEU A 84 36.71 12.61 -22.27
C LEU A 84 37.78 12.61 -23.37
N SER A 85 37.90 13.71 -24.08
CA SER A 85 38.98 13.97 -25.03
C SER A 85 39.87 15.09 -24.53
N GLY A 86 40.93 14.72 -23.81
CA GLY A 86 41.78 15.66 -23.09
C GLY A 86 41.08 16.22 -21.82
N GLU A 87 41.53 17.40 -21.37
CA GLU A 87 41.01 18.01 -20.14
C GLU A 87 39.74 18.86 -20.34
N GLU A 88 39.51 19.34 -21.55
CA GLU A 88 38.48 20.36 -21.82
C GLU A 88 37.29 19.88 -22.63
N LYS A 89 37.34 18.66 -23.18
CA LYS A 89 36.30 18.20 -24.11
C LYS A 89 35.67 16.89 -23.65
N ALA A 90 34.38 16.78 -23.88
CA ALA A 90 33.63 15.55 -23.76
C ALA A 90 33.00 15.16 -25.12
N ILE A 91 33.01 13.88 -25.42
CA ILE A 91 32.40 13.32 -26.63
C ILE A 91 31.21 12.48 -26.20
N TRP A 92 30.04 12.83 -26.69
CA TRP A 92 28.79 12.13 -26.48
C TRP A 92 28.45 11.27 -27.71
N LYS A 93 28.23 9.97 -27.52
CA LYS A 93 27.82 9.05 -28.58
C LYS A 93 26.30 9.03 -28.70
N ASN A 94 25.81 8.78 -29.91
CA ASN A 94 24.38 8.64 -30.17
C ASN A 94 23.84 7.22 -29.93
N SER A 95 24.65 6.33 -29.40
CA SER A 95 24.29 4.92 -29.13
C SER A 95 24.73 4.51 -27.73
N TRP A 96 23.84 3.76 -27.04
CA TRP A 96 24.04 3.30 -25.67
C TRP A 96 23.23 2.05 -25.35
N ASP A 97 23.53 1.41 -24.25
CA ASP A 97 22.73 0.30 -23.72
C ASP A 97 21.48 0.83 -23.00
N ALA A 98 20.30 0.34 -23.38
CA ALA A 98 19.04 0.60 -22.73
C ALA A 98 18.44 -0.72 -22.22
N ALA A 99 18.68 -1.03 -20.95
CA ALA A 99 18.20 -2.23 -20.27
C ALA A 99 18.61 -3.54 -20.96
N GLY A 100 19.89 -3.63 -21.36
CA GLY A 100 20.47 -4.80 -22.01
C GLY A 100 20.29 -4.85 -23.52
N LYS A 101 19.76 -3.80 -24.13
CA LYS A 101 19.63 -3.66 -25.58
C LYS A 101 20.39 -2.45 -26.07
N GLN A 102 21.30 -2.65 -27.02
CA GLN A 102 21.97 -1.53 -27.69
C GLN A 102 20.97 -0.76 -28.55
N VAL A 103 20.85 0.54 -28.30
CA VAL A 103 20.01 1.46 -29.06
C VAL A 103 20.86 2.56 -29.70
N THR A 104 20.48 2.98 -30.89
CA THR A 104 21.03 4.17 -31.55
C THR A 104 19.89 5.19 -31.63
N TRP A 105 20.15 6.43 -31.25
CA TRP A 105 19.13 7.47 -31.25
C TRP A 105 18.78 7.90 -32.67
N ASP A 106 17.51 7.73 -33.05
CA ASP A 106 16.96 8.04 -34.38
C ASP A 106 15.68 8.88 -34.34
N MET A 107 15.33 9.42 -33.17
CA MET A 107 14.05 10.11 -32.95
C MET A 107 14.19 11.62 -32.91
N ILE A 108 13.27 12.31 -33.58
CA ILE A 108 13.10 13.76 -33.52
C ILE A 108 11.61 14.06 -33.26
N HIS A 109 11.32 14.98 -32.34
CA HIS A 109 9.94 15.36 -32.02
C HIS A 109 9.22 15.96 -33.22
N TYR A 110 8.04 15.43 -33.51
CA TYR A 110 7.11 16.04 -34.46
C TYR A 110 6.37 17.22 -33.84
N ASP A 111 5.90 18.17 -34.65
CA ASP A 111 5.21 19.35 -34.11
C ASP A 111 3.93 19.02 -33.34
N VAL A 112 3.20 17.98 -33.77
CA VAL A 112 2.02 17.47 -33.04
C VAL A 112 2.38 16.95 -31.65
N GLN A 113 3.57 16.39 -31.47
CA GLN A 113 4.05 15.88 -30.19
C GLN A 113 4.34 17.02 -29.20
N LEU A 114 4.70 18.22 -29.68
CA LEU A 114 4.85 19.41 -28.82
C LEU A 114 3.52 19.77 -28.15
N ILE A 115 2.39 19.61 -28.85
CA ILE A 115 1.05 19.86 -28.29
C ILE A 115 0.79 18.93 -27.09
N GLY A 116 1.13 17.63 -27.24
CA GLY A 116 1.04 16.66 -26.15
C GLY A 116 1.89 17.04 -24.93
N GLY A 117 3.12 17.51 -25.19
CA GLY A 117 4.02 18.00 -24.14
C GLY A 117 3.44 19.20 -23.38
N VAL A 118 2.86 20.18 -24.09
CA VAL A 118 2.17 21.33 -23.47
C VAL A 118 0.98 20.90 -22.64
N ALA A 119 0.15 19.98 -23.15
CA ALA A 119 -1.01 19.47 -22.43
C ALA A 119 -0.62 18.80 -21.11
N MET A 120 0.45 17.98 -21.11
CA MET A 120 0.96 17.33 -19.90
C MET A 120 1.56 18.33 -18.91
N HIS A 121 2.31 19.34 -19.37
CA HIS A 121 2.80 20.41 -18.50
C HIS A 121 1.65 21.16 -17.81
N GLN A 122 0.55 21.36 -18.50
CA GLN A 122 -0.66 21.99 -17.96
C GLN A 122 -1.51 21.09 -17.05
N GLY A 123 -1.01 19.91 -16.68
CA GLY A 123 -1.71 18.96 -15.82
C GLY A 123 -2.92 18.29 -16.48
N LYS A 124 -2.91 18.13 -17.80
CA LYS A 124 -3.98 17.50 -18.56
C LYS A 124 -3.61 16.09 -18.99
N ILE A 125 -4.62 15.30 -19.33
CA ILE A 125 -4.44 13.99 -19.95
C ILE A 125 -4.19 14.18 -21.44
N ALA A 126 -3.04 13.65 -21.92
CA ALA A 126 -2.71 13.60 -23.34
C ALA A 126 -2.97 12.16 -23.83
N GLU A 127 -4.08 11.98 -24.56
CA GLU A 127 -4.38 10.69 -25.18
C GLU A 127 -3.57 10.54 -26.46
N MET A 128 -2.79 9.46 -26.53
CA MET A 128 -1.94 9.13 -27.68
C MET A 128 -2.05 7.63 -27.97
N GLN A 129 -2.16 7.27 -29.26
CA GLN A 129 -2.22 5.88 -29.68
C GLN A 129 -0.87 5.18 -29.51
N THR A 130 -0.89 3.86 -29.48
CA THR A 130 0.33 3.06 -29.46
C THR A 130 1.15 3.34 -30.72
N GLY A 131 2.46 3.60 -30.57
CA GLY A 131 3.37 3.92 -31.68
C GLY A 131 3.50 5.41 -32.00
N GLU A 132 2.72 6.31 -31.38
CA GLU A 132 2.84 7.76 -31.60
C GLU A 132 3.98 8.43 -30.82
N GLY A 133 4.77 7.64 -30.08
CA GLY A 133 5.97 8.11 -29.41
C GLY A 133 5.72 8.77 -28.05
N LYS A 134 4.80 8.23 -27.24
CA LYS A 134 4.49 8.72 -25.86
C LYS A 134 5.75 8.96 -25.04
N THR A 135 6.68 8.00 -25.02
CA THR A 135 7.94 8.11 -24.27
C THR A 135 8.80 9.29 -24.71
N LEU A 136 8.85 9.56 -26.02
CA LEU A 136 9.57 10.71 -26.55
C LEU A 136 8.89 12.03 -26.18
N VAL A 137 7.56 12.09 -26.28
CA VAL A 137 6.76 13.30 -25.92
C VAL A 137 6.96 13.65 -24.45
N ALA A 138 7.02 12.67 -23.58
CA ALA A 138 7.22 12.88 -22.14
C ALA A 138 8.54 13.62 -21.84
N THR A 139 9.56 13.50 -22.70
CA THR A 139 10.85 14.19 -22.47
C THR A 139 10.71 15.71 -22.42
N LEU A 140 9.75 16.30 -23.13
CA LEU A 140 9.53 17.74 -23.20
C LEU A 140 9.09 18.34 -21.87
N PRO A 141 7.94 17.93 -21.29
CA PRO A 141 7.50 18.46 -20.00
C PRO A 141 8.37 17.98 -18.82
N VAL A 142 9.00 16.82 -18.93
CA VAL A 142 9.97 16.33 -17.93
C VAL A 142 11.15 17.27 -17.83
N TYR A 143 11.78 17.59 -18.96
CA TYR A 143 12.91 18.55 -19.00
C TYR A 143 12.50 19.91 -18.43
N LEU A 144 11.39 20.46 -18.91
CA LEU A 144 10.90 21.77 -18.45
C LEU A 144 10.70 21.80 -16.93
N ASN A 145 9.99 20.84 -16.38
CA ASN A 145 9.67 20.83 -14.95
C ASN A 145 10.89 20.48 -14.08
N ALA A 146 11.85 19.71 -14.61
CA ALA A 146 13.10 19.40 -13.93
C ALA A 146 13.99 20.64 -13.72
N LEU A 147 13.88 21.66 -14.59
CA LEU A 147 14.59 22.94 -14.42
C LEU A 147 14.28 23.64 -13.10
N SER A 148 13.15 23.33 -12.47
CA SER A 148 12.82 23.85 -11.14
C SER A 148 13.74 23.33 -10.01
N GLY A 149 14.51 22.25 -10.25
CA GLY A 149 15.34 21.57 -9.26
C GLY A 149 14.55 20.83 -8.17
N LYS A 150 13.22 20.80 -8.25
CA LYS A 150 12.34 20.18 -7.24
C LYS A 150 12.09 18.69 -7.48
N GLY A 151 12.53 18.15 -8.62
CA GLY A 151 12.37 16.75 -9.02
C GLY A 151 11.11 16.46 -9.80
N VAL A 152 11.26 15.54 -10.75
CA VAL A 152 10.19 15.04 -11.61
C VAL A 152 10.14 13.52 -11.49
N HIS A 153 8.95 12.97 -11.31
CA HIS A 153 8.70 11.54 -11.27
C HIS A 153 8.03 11.05 -12.56
N LEU A 154 8.57 9.99 -13.16
CA LEU A 154 7.90 9.26 -14.24
C LEU A 154 7.44 7.92 -13.70
N VAL A 155 6.13 7.74 -13.68
CA VAL A 155 5.46 6.58 -13.13
C VAL A 155 5.01 5.67 -14.26
N THR A 156 5.42 4.39 -14.23
CA THR A 156 5.03 3.38 -15.21
C THR A 156 4.36 2.18 -14.52
N VAL A 157 3.80 1.26 -15.32
CA VAL A 157 3.06 0.11 -14.79
C VAL A 157 3.93 -1.07 -14.36
N ASN A 158 5.18 -1.16 -14.86
CA ASN A 158 6.08 -2.26 -14.53
C ASN A 158 7.56 -1.85 -14.54
N ASP A 159 8.38 -2.63 -13.85
CA ASP A 159 9.81 -2.39 -13.66
C ASP A 159 10.62 -2.46 -14.96
N TYR A 160 10.22 -3.30 -15.92
CA TYR A 160 10.88 -3.36 -17.22
C TYR A 160 10.77 -2.02 -17.97
N LEU A 161 9.57 -1.45 -18.02
CA LEU A 161 9.35 -0.14 -18.66
C LEU A 161 10.10 0.97 -17.92
N ALA A 162 10.05 1.00 -16.60
CA ALA A 162 10.77 1.99 -15.80
C ALA A 162 12.28 1.95 -16.08
N LYS A 163 12.88 0.77 -16.08
CA LYS A 163 14.31 0.55 -16.36
C LYS A 163 14.67 0.85 -17.82
N ARG A 164 13.86 0.39 -18.78
CA ARG A 164 14.08 0.62 -20.20
C ARG A 164 14.01 2.10 -20.56
N ASP A 165 12.93 2.77 -20.14
CA ASP A 165 12.68 4.14 -20.56
C ASP A 165 13.60 5.13 -19.84
N SER A 166 13.96 4.88 -18.58
CA SER A 166 15.00 5.65 -17.91
C SER A 166 16.34 5.55 -18.62
N ALA A 167 16.79 4.33 -18.96
CA ALA A 167 18.05 4.14 -19.65
C ALA A 167 18.04 4.66 -21.09
N TRP A 168 16.89 4.58 -21.77
CA TRP A 168 16.75 5.05 -23.15
C TRP A 168 16.73 6.56 -23.26
N MET A 169 16.00 7.27 -22.37
CA MET A 169 15.83 8.73 -22.42
C MET A 169 16.89 9.49 -21.63
N ALA A 170 17.56 8.85 -20.66
CA ALA A 170 18.53 9.51 -19.79
C ALA A 170 19.58 10.35 -20.54
N PRO A 171 20.21 9.89 -21.65
CA PRO A 171 21.26 10.66 -22.31
C PRO A 171 20.78 12.03 -22.82
N ILE A 172 19.51 12.16 -23.21
CA ILE A 172 18.93 13.44 -23.64
C ILE A 172 18.90 14.46 -22.51
N PHE A 173 18.54 14.03 -21.29
CA PHE A 173 18.49 14.89 -20.11
C PHE A 173 19.89 15.17 -19.56
N GLN A 174 20.72 14.13 -19.51
CA GLN A 174 22.08 14.22 -18.99
C GLN A 174 22.99 15.10 -19.84
N PHE A 175 22.72 15.20 -21.16
CA PHE A 175 23.39 16.15 -22.04
C PHE A 175 23.20 17.60 -21.60
N HIS A 176 22.14 17.88 -20.85
CA HIS A 176 21.85 19.18 -20.24
C HIS A 176 22.26 19.27 -18.76
N GLY A 177 23.03 18.32 -18.27
CA GLY A 177 23.52 18.31 -16.89
C GLY A 177 22.48 17.84 -15.86
N MET A 178 21.37 17.21 -16.29
CA MET A 178 20.35 16.70 -15.38
C MET A 178 20.67 15.27 -14.94
N SER A 179 20.55 15.00 -13.65
CA SER A 179 20.67 13.66 -13.10
C SER A 179 19.40 12.84 -13.33
N VAL A 180 19.57 11.58 -13.75
CA VAL A 180 18.47 10.64 -14.01
C VAL A 180 18.74 9.33 -13.29
N ASP A 181 17.76 8.80 -12.58
CA ASP A 181 17.86 7.49 -11.94
C ASP A 181 16.50 6.77 -11.95
N CYS A 182 16.54 5.47 -11.66
CA CYS A 182 15.35 4.63 -11.59
C CYS A 182 15.33 3.88 -10.26
N ILE A 183 14.27 4.09 -9.48
CA ILE A 183 14.15 3.48 -8.15
C ILE A 183 14.09 1.95 -8.20
N ASP A 184 13.60 1.37 -9.29
CA ASP A 184 13.49 -0.09 -9.46
C ASP A 184 14.86 -0.80 -9.57
N TYR A 185 15.97 -0.07 -9.68
CA TYR A 185 17.32 -0.64 -9.56
C TYR A 185 17.80 -0.75 -8.10
N HIS A 186 17.16 -0.04 -7.18
CA HIS A 186 17.67 0.13 -5.82
C HIS A 186 16.79 -0.58 -4.79
N ARG A 187 17.42 -1.15 -3.76
CA ARG A 187 16.69 -1.78 -2.65
C ARG A 187 15.91 -0.73 -1.85
N PRO A 188 14.69 -1.07 -1.38
CA PRO A 188 13.95 -0.21 -0.46
C PRO A 188 14.78 0.25 0.74
N ASN A 189 14.52 1.45 1.23
CA ASN A 189 15.18 2.07 2.40
C ASN A 189 16.70 2.19 2.29
N SER A 190 17.30 2.06 1.08
CA SER A 190 18.74 2.20 0.89
C SER A 190 19.17 3.65 0.62
N ALA A 191 20.42 3.96 0.90
CA ALA A 191 21.02 5.26 0.54
C ALA A 191 21.00 5.50 -0.98
N ALA A 192 21.16 4.45 -1.78
CA ALA A 192 21.06 4.51 -3.24
C ALA A 192 19.64 4.88 -3.68
N ARG A 193 18.59 4.31 -3.04
CA ARG A 193 17.18 4.65 -3.32
C ARG A 193 16.89 6.12 -2.98
N ARG A 194 17.42 6.61 -1.85
CA ARG A 194 17.33 8.03 -1.48
C ARG A 194 18.05 8.93 -2.50
N LYS A 195 19.22 8.51 -2.99
CA LYS A 195 19.95 9.23 -4.04
C LYS A 195 19.11 9.31 -5.32
N ALA A 196 18.43 8.22 -5.70
CA ALA A 196 17.55 8.18 -6.86
C ALA A 196 16.37 9.16 -6.74
N TYR A 197 15.74 9.27 -5.56
CA TYR A 197 14.70 10.28 -5.33
C TYR A 197 15.22 11.72 -5.33
N ASN A 198 16.51 11.94 -5.07
CA ASN A 198 17.13 13.25 -5.13
C ASN A 198 17.66 13.62 -6.53
N ALA A 199 17.57 12.72 -7.50
CA ALA A 199 17.85 13.02 -8.90
C ALA A 199 16.85 14.06 -9.45
N ASP A 200 17.23 14.79 -10.50
CA ASP A 200 16.34 15.75 -11.16
C ASP A 200 15.15 15.04 -11.79
N ILE A 201 15.38 13.81 -12.29
CA ILE A 201 14.38 12.97 -12.92
C ILE A 201 14.46 11.56 -12.34
N THR A 202 13.36 11.09 -11.78
CA THR A 202 13.25 9.77 -11.14
C THR A 202 12.20 8.92 -11.83
N TYR A 203 12.61 7.79 -12.41
CA TYR A 203 11.72 6.78 -12.96
C TYR A 203 11.37 5.73 -11.92
N GLY A 204 10.19 5.12 -12.05
CA GLY A 204 9.80 4.00 -11.20
C GLY A 204 8.41 3.47 -11.52
N THR A 205 8.10 2.31 -10.94
CA THR A 205 6.76 1.75 -11.02
C THR A 205 5.82 2.40 -10.01
N ASN A 206 4.52 2.45 -10.35
CA ASN A 206 3.46 2.96 -9.47
C ASN A 206 3.51 2.31 -8.08
N ASN A 207 3.67 0.98 -8.03
CA ASN A 207 3.71 0.23 -6.78
C ASN A 207 4.93 0.61 -5.92
N GLU A 208 6.11 0.74 -6.50
CA GLU A 208 7.33 1.09 -5.77
C GLU A 208 7.27 2.52 -5.20
N PHE A 209 6.77 3.50 -5.96
CA PHE A 209 6.49 4.84 -5.44
C PHE A 209 5.50 4.80 -4.26
N GLY A 210 4.44 4.02 -4.40
CA GLY A 210 3.42 3.87 -3.36
C GLY A 210 3.95 3.15 -2.12
N PHE A 211 4.74 2.09 -2.29
CA PHE A 211 5.36 1.38 -1.16
C PHE A 211 6.38 2.25 -0.43
N ASP A 212 7.17 3.04 -1.15
CA ASP A 212 8.11 3.98 -0.50
C ASP A 212 7.36 5.06 0.27
N TYR A 213 6.26 5.59 -0.28
CA TYR A 213 5.41 6.54 0.43
C TYR A 213 4.85 5.95 1.74
N LEU A 214 4.37 4.70 1.70
CA LEU A 214 3.87 4.03 2.90
C LEU A 214 4.99 3.79 3.92
N ARG A 215 6.18 3.35 3.47
CA ARG A 215 7.35 3.16 4.35
C ARG A 215 7.80 4.46 5.01
N ASP A 216 7.83 5.55 4.25
CA ASP A 216 8.17 6.87 4.75
C ASP A 216 7.17 7.36 5.81
N ASN A 217 5.87 7.10 5.61
CA ASN A 217 4.85 7.43 6.62
C ASN A 217 4.94 6.57 7.91
N MET A 218 5.61 5.44 7.84
CA MET A 218 5.87 4.58 9.03
C MET A 218 7.20 4.90 9.70
N SER A 219 8.01 5.80 9.14
CA SER A 219 9.32 6.17 9.68
C SER A 219 9.20 7.00 10.96
N HIS A 220 10.05 6.71 11.92
CA HIS A 220 10.11 7.44 13.19
C HIS A 220 11.07 8.63 13.17
N SER A 221 11.90 8.76 12.13
CA SER A 221 12.88 9.83 11.97
C SER A 221 12.87 10.40 10.55
N PRO A 222 12.93 11.74 10.39
CA PRO A 222 13.10 12.37 9.08
C PRO A 222 14.33 11.88 8.29
N ASN A 223 15.35 11.39 8.98
CA ASN A 223 16.57 10.86 8.36
C ASN A 223 16.34 9.51 7.66
N ASP A 224 15.26 8.81 7.97
CA ASP A 224 14.94 7.52 7.38
C ASP A 224 14.08 7.65 6.12
N LEU A 225 13.53 8.85 5.86
CA LEU A 225 12.75 9.12 4.67
C LEU A 225 13.58 8.96 3.40
N VAL A 226 13.07 8.30 2.41
CA VAL A 226 13.71 8.15 1.10
C VAL A 226 13.18 9.15 0.08
N GLN A 227 11.90 9.51 0.16
CA GLN A 227 11.27 10.46 -0.73
C GLN A 227 11.49 11.90 -0.24
N ARG A 228 11.55 12.82 -1.18
CA ARG A 228 11.45 14.26 -0.91
C ARG A 228 10.05 14.78 -1.23
N LYS A 229 9.77 16.04 -0.96
CA LYS A 229 8.48 16.67 -1.32
C LYS A 229 8.22 16.48 -2.82
N HIS A 230 7.03 15.99 -3.15
CA HIS A 230 6.61 15.79 -4.53
C HIS A 230 6.39 17.15 -5.22
N ASN A 231 6.76 17.24 -6.50
CA ASN A 231 6.61 18.47 -7.29
C ASN A 231 5.83 18.22 -8.57
N TYR A 232 6.35 17.40 -9.47
CA TYR A 232 5.72 17.10 -10.74
C TYR A 232 5.82 15.60 -11.04
N ALA A 233 4.75 15.02 -11.57
CA ALA A 233 4.73 13.62 -11.99
C ALA A 233 4.03 13.44 -13.33
N ILE A 234 4.58 12.57 -14.17
CA ILE A 234 3.91 12.01 -15.33
C ILE A 234 3.56 10.57 -15.02
N VAL A 235 2.31 10.19 -15.24
CA VAL A 235 1.82 8.82 -15.10
C VAL A 235 1.55 8.28 -16.49
N ASP A 236 2.36 7.31 -16.93
CA ASP A 236 2.14 6.58 -18.18
C ASP A 236 1.12 5.46 -17.95
N GLU A 237 0.37 5.08 -19.00
CA GLU A 237 -0.69 4.06 -18.90
C GLU A 237 -1.68 4.39 -17.74
N VAL A 238 -2.14 5.65 -17.71
CA VAL A 238 -2.93 6.21 -16.59
C VAL A 238 -4.24 5.46 -16.32
N ASP A 239 -4.83 4.86 -17.31
CA ASP A 239 -6.00 3.98 -17.22
C ASP A 239 -5.67 2.71 -16.44
N SER A 240 -4.53 2.08 -16.71
CA SER A 240 -4.07 0.93 -15.93
C SER A 240 -3.76 1.33 -14.48
N VAL A 241 -3.02 2.40 -14.26
CA VAL A 241 -2.57 2.82 -12.92
C VAL A 241 -3.71 3.34 -12.05
N LEU A 242 -4.57 4.23 -12.58
CA LEU A 242 -5.59 4.95 -11.80
C LEU A 242 -6.99 4.36 -11.91
N VAL A 243 -7.23 3.40 -12.80
CA VAL A 243 -8.54 2.76 -12.97
C VAL A 243 -8.46 1.27 -12.67
N ASP A 244 -7.65 0.51 -13.42
CA ASP A 244 -7.60 -0.95 -13.28
C ASP A 244 -6.94 -1.39 -11.96
N ASP A 245 -5.79 -0.84 -11.64
CA ASP A 245 -5.05 -1.16 -10.42
C ASP A 245 -5.52 -0.37 -9.18
N ALA A 246 -6.35 0.66 -9.36
CA ALA A 246 -6.81 1.53 -8.26
C ALA A 246 -7.54 0.80 -7.13
N ARG A 247 -8.07 -0.39 -7.39
CA ARG A 247 -8.75 -1.24 -6.40
C ARG A 247 -7.81 -2.21 -5.67
N THR A 248 -6.57 -2.33 -6.13
CA THR A 248 -5.59 -3.23 -5.52
C THR A 248 -4.88 -2.50 -4.39
N PRO A 249 -5.11 -2.87 -3.12
CA PRO A 249 -4.46 -2.19 -2.00
C PRO A 249 -2.97 -2.49 -1.99
N LEU A 250 -2.16 -1.48 -1.71
CA LEU A 250 -0.75 -1.65 -1.39
C LEU A 250 -0.66 -2.07 0.08
N ILE A 251 -0.28 -3.32 0.34
CA ILE A 251 -0.18 -3.86 1.69
C ILE A 251 1.29 -4.05 2.03
N ILE A 252 1.77 -3.35 3.07
CA ILE A 252 3.07 -3.61 3.67
C ILE A 252 2.86 -4.62 4.80
N SER A 253 3.36 -5.85 4.61
CA SER A 253 3.48 -6.82 5.68
C SER A 253 4.97 -7.02 6.00
N GLY A 254 5.35 -6.75 7.23
CA GLY A 254 6.68 -7.09 7.76
C GLY A 254 6.62 -8.38 8.59
N PRO A 255 7.73 -9.10 8.76
CA PRO A 255 7.78 -10.10 9.80
C PRO A 255 7.54 -9.37 11.12
N ILE A 256 6.51 -9.78 11.84
CA ILE A 256 6.34 -9.36 13.24
C ILE A 256 7.64 -9.77 13.95
N PRO A 257 8.33 -8.85 14.66
CA PRO A 257 9.42 -9.25 15.51
C PRO A 257 8.91 -10.41 16.35
N LYS A 258 9.67 -11.53 16.45
CA LYS A 258 9.34 -12.63 17.34
C LYS A 258 9.32 -12.11 18.77
N GLY A 259 8.29 -11.38 19.12
CA GLY A 259 8.04 -10.82 20.43
C GLY A 259 7.26 -11.78 21.30
N ASP A 260 6.41 -12.59 20.71
CA ASP A 260 5.64 -13.55 21.46
C ASP A 260 5.78 -14.93 20.82
N ILE A 261 6.11 -15.90 21.65
CA ILE A 261 6.09 -17.31 21.32
C ILE A 261 4.63 -17.59 20.96
N HIS A 262 4.32 -17.64 19.66
CA HIS A 262 2.99 -18.03 19.23
C HIS A 262 2.78 -19.48 19.68
N GLU A 263 1.92 -19.69 20.64
CA GLU A 263 1.55 -21.01 21.19
C GLU A 263 0.77 -21.86 20.16
N PHE A 264 0.73 -21.44 18.89
CA PHE A 264 0.04 -22.14 17.81
C PHE A 264 0.51 -23.59 17.63
N GLU A 265 1.79 -23.87 17.78
CA GLU A 265 2.31 -25.24 17.65
C GLU A 265 1.93 -26.10 18.87
N GLU A 266 1.89 -25.49 20.04
CA GLU A 266 1.53 -26.17 21.30
C GLU A 266 0.02 -26.41 21.38
N LEU A 267 -0.80 -25.42 20.99
CA LEU A 267 -2.28 -25.54 21.03
C LEU A 267 -2.86 -26.33 19.85
N LYS A 268 -2.12 -26.48 18.75
CA LYS A 268 -2.59 -27.14 17.53
C LYS A 268 -3.13 -28.55 17.75
N PRO A 269 -2.53 -29.43 18.55
CA PRO A 269 -3.08 -30.77 18.82
C PRO A 269 -4.44 -30.72 19.50
N GLN A 270 -4.60 -29.83 20.49
CA GLN A 270 -5.84 -29.65 21.26
C GLN A 270 -6.95 -29.11 20.35
N ILE A 271 -6.66 -28.02 19.58
CA ILE A 271 -7.60 -27.46 18.62
C ILE A 271 -8.00 -28.51 17.57
N SER A 272 -7.04 -29.28 17.06
CA SER A 272 -7.32 -30.35 16.10
C SER A 272 -8.27 -31.40 16.67
N SER A 273 -8.12 -31.77 17.97
CA SER A 273 -9.01 -32.68 18.65
C SER A 273 -10.43 -32.14 18.74
N VAL A 274 -10.60 -30.87 19.13
CA VAL A 274 -11.91 -30.22 19.23
C VAL A 274 -12.59 -30.15 17.84
N VAL A 275 -11.83 -29.81 16.80
CA VAL A 275 -12.34 -29.76 15.41
C VAL A 275 -12.78 -31.15 14.92
N GLU A 276 -12.04 -32.21 15.28
CA GLU A 276 -12.42 -33.59 14.91
C GLU A 276 -13.69 -34.07 15.62
N VAL A 277 -13.82 -33.79 16.91
CA VAL A 277 -15.02 -34.12 17.68
C VAL A 277 -16.24 -33.43 17.11
N GLN A 278 -16.15 -32.10 16.85
CA GLN A 278 -17.24 -31.37 16.23
C GLN A 278 -17.59 -31.87 14.82
N ARG A 279 -16.59 -32.19 14.02
CA ARG A 279 -16.81 -32.74 12.67
C ARG A 279 -17.56 -34.05 12.70
N LYS A 280 -17.18 -34.97 13.58
CA LYS A 280 -17.87 -36.27 13.76
C LYS A 280 -19.32 -36.07 14.20
N TYR A 281 -19.57 -35.21 15.16
CA TYR A 281 -20.89 -34.83 15.61
C TYR A 281 -21.77 -34.26 14.47
N LEU A 282 -21.26 -33.31 13.74
CA LEU A 282 -22.02 -32.60 12.72
C LEU A 282 -22.31 -33.44 11.46
N VAL A 283 -21.54 -34.48 11.19
CA VAL A 283 -21.88 -35.47 10.15
C VAL A 283 -23.21 -36.16 10.47
N GLY A 284 -23.43 -36.58 11.71
CA GLY A 284 -24.69 -37.14 12.16
C GLY A 284 -25.85 -36.18 12.11
N VAL A 285 -25.62 -34.95 12.61
CA VAL A 285 -26.64 -33.87 12.61
C VAL A 285 -27.07 -33.48 11.18
N LEU A 286 -26.13 -33.44 10.22
CA LEU A 286 -26.45 -33.17 8.83
C LEU A 286 -27.30 -34.29 8.20
N ALA A 287 -27.00 -35.53 8.49
CA ALA A 287 -27.78 -36.66 8.01
C ALA A 287 -29.23 -36.63 8.56
N GLU A 288 -29.38 -36.33 9.85
CA GLU A 288 -30.69 -36.16 10.49
C GLU A 288 -31.46 -34.96 9.91
N ALA A 289 -30.78 -33.80 9.69
CA ALA A 289 -31.39 -32.63 9.05
C ALA A 289 -31.96 -32.97 7.68
N LYS A 290 -31.18 -33.67 6.84
CA LYS A 290 -31.63 -34.14 5.52
C LYS A 290 -32.86 -35.03 5.58
N LYS A 291 -32.87 -35.96 6.51
CA LYS A 291 -33.99 -36.90 6.72
C LYS A 291 -35.26 -36.12 7.10
N LEU A 292 -35.18 -35.27 8.12
CA LEU A 292 -36.34 -34.48 8.59
C LEU A 292 -36.90 -33.55 7.52
N ILE A 293 -36.01 -32.89 6.77
CA ILE A 293 -36.42 -32.02 5.66
C ILE A 293 -37.13 -32.83 4.56
N ALA A 294 -36.65 -34.04 4.23
CA ALA A 294 -37.26 -34.92 3.26
C ALA A 294 -38.61 -35.46 3.74
N GLU A 295 -38.80 -35.66 5.04
CA GLU A 295 -40.08 -36.08 5.68
C GLU A 295 -41.07 -34.90 5.83
N GLY A 296 -40.64 -33.65 5.51
CA GLY A 296 -41.49 -32.45 5.55
C GLY A 296 -41.46 -31.71 6.89
N ASP A 297 -40.66 -32.16 7.87
CA ASP A 297 -40.43 -31.40 9.09
C ASP A 297 -39.35 -30.33 8.89
N LEU A 298 -39.80 -29.22 8.28
CA LEU A 298 -38.93 -28.09 7.95
C LEU A 298 -38.46 -27.29 9.18
N LYS A 299 -39.21 -27.40 10.31
CA LYS A 299 -38.83 -26.67 11.53
C LYS A 299 -37.65 -27.33 12.22
N GLU A 300 -37.74 -28.61 12.54
CA GLU A 300 -36.69 -29.34 13.21
C GLU A 300 -35.49 -29.59 12.27
N GLY A 301 -35.77 -29.89 11.00
CA GLY A 301 -34.76 -30.05 9.97
C GLY A 301 -33.97 -28.74 9.72
N GLY A 302 -34.68 -27.61 9.68
CA GLY A 302 -34.04 -26.28 9.55
C GLY A 302 -33.18 -25.92 10.77
N PHE A 303 -33.63 -26.22 11.98
CA PHE A 303 -32.86 -26.05 13.22
C PHE A 303 -31.55 -26.83 13.19
N LYS A 304 -31.60 -28.11 12.83
CA LYS A 304 -30.39 -28.94 12.71
C LYS A 304 -29.47 -28.47 11.58
N LEU A 305 -30.04 -28.05 10.47
CA LEU A 305 -29.29 -27.47 9.35
C LEU A 305 -28.54 -26.19 9.77
N LEU A 306 -29.20 -25.30 10.52
CA LEU A 306 -28.59 -24.07 11.05
C LEU A 306 -27.44 -24.42 12.02
N ARG A 307 -27.63 -25.42 12.89
CA ARG A 307 -26.55 -25.90 13.79
C ARG A 307 -25.30 -26.36 13.01
N VAL A 308 -25.50 -27.13 11.93
CA VAL A 308 -24.38 -27.57 11.08
C VAL A 308 -23.69 -26.38 10.43
N TYR A 309 -24.46 -25.40 9.94
CA TYR A 309 -23.92 -24.19 9.31
C TYR A 309 -23.09 -23.35 10.29
N ARG A 310 -23.58 -23.13 11.52
CA ARG A 310 -22.85 -22.38 12.55
C ARG A 310 -21.59 -23.10 13.06
N GLY A 311 -21.61 -24.42 13.07
CA GLY A 311 -20.47 -25.21 13.53
C GLY A 311 -19.37 -25.40 12.50
N LEU A 312 -19.70 -25.64 11.23
CA LEU A 312 -18.76 -25.88 10.12
C LEU A 312 -19.34 -25.39 8.78
N PRO A 313 -19.40 -24.06 8.52
CA PRO A 313 -20.04 -23.50 7.32
C PRO A 313 -19.37 -23.96 6.03
N LYS A 314 -18.06 -24.19 6.04
CA LYS A 314 -17.28 -24.64 4.87
C LYS A 314 -17.19 -26.17 4.72
N ASN A 315 -18.06 -26.92 5.38
CA ASN A 315 -18.15 -28.38 5.19
C ASN A 315 -18.61 -28.72 3.77
N LYS A 316 -17.86 -29.56 3.05
CA LYS A 316 -18.14 -29.92 1.64
C LYS A 316 -19.52 -30.57 1.47
N ALA A 317 -19.96 -31.41 2.40
CA ALA A 317 -21.27 -32.09 2.35
C ALA A 317 -22.42 -31.10 2.58
N LEU A 318 -22.23 -30.13 3.47
CA LEU A 318 -23.17 -29.03 3.71
C LEU A 318 -23.29 -28.14 2.47
N ILE A 319 -22.17 -27.70 1.89
CA ILE A 319 -22.14 -26.83 0.70
C ILE A 319 -22.88 -27.50 -0.46
N LYS A 320 -22.62 -28.81 -0.67
CA LYS A 320 -23.33 -29.57 -1.71
C LYS A 320 -24.83 -29.61 -1.43
N TYR A 321 -25.25 -29.76 -0.18
CA TYR A 321 -26.67 -29.82 0.19
C TYR A 321 -27.35 -28.44 0.06
N LEU A 322 -26.66 -27.36 0.41
CA LEU A 322 -27.15 -25.99 0.24
C LEU A 322 -27.33 -25.60 -1.23
N SER A 323 -26.74 -26.33 -2.17
CA SER A 323 -26.93 -26.13 -3.61
C SER A 323 -28.24 -26.75 -4.14
N GLU A 324 -28.92 -27.58 -3.33
CA GLU A 324 -30.22 -28.14 -3.70
C GLU A 324 -31.31 -27.07 -3.57
N GLU A 325 -32.33 -27.17 -4.40
CA GLU A 325 -33.40 -26.16 -4.53
C GLU A 325 -34.15 -26.01 -3.18
N GLY A 326 -34.33 -24.77 -2.72
CA GLY A 326 -35.08 -24.44 -1.51
C GLY A 326 -34.29 -24.57 -0.19
N ILE A 327 -33.17 -25.31 -0.15
CA ILE A 327 -32.44 -25.59 1.09
C ILE A 327 -31.73 -24.33 1.64
N LYS A 328 -31.14 -23.55 0.76
CA LYS A 328 -30.51 -22.26 1.15
C LYS A 328 -31.55 -21.26 1.68
N GLN A 329 -32.74 -21.22 1.07
CA GLN A 329 -33.82 -20.36 1.55
C GLN A 329 -34.35 -20.82 2.92
N LEU A 330 -34.45 -22.13 3.15
CA LEU A 330 -34.83 -22.70 4.44
C LEU A 330 -33.81 -22.31 5.52
N LEU A 331 -32.51 -22.43 5.24
CA LEU A 331 -31.45 -22.02 6.17
C LEU A 331 -31.59 -20.54 6.54
N GLN A 332 -31.72 -19.64 5.56
CA GLN A 332 -31.86 -18.20 5.78
C GLN A 332 -33.11 -17.85 6.59
N LYS A 333 -34.24 -18.52 6.28
CA LYS A 333 -35.48 -18.33 7.03
C LYS A 333 -35.35 -18.78 8.49
N THR A 334 -34.70 -19.89 8.71
CA THR A 334 -34.42 -20.42 10.06
C THR A 334 -33.47 -19.50 10.80
N GLU A 335 -32.35 -19.10 10.19
CA GLU A 335 -31.39 -18.15 10.78
C GLU A 335 -32.10 -16.86 11.21
N ASN A 336 -32.86 -16.23 10.33
CA ASN A 336 -33.63 -15.02 10.65
C ASN A 336 -34.62 -15.21 11.81
N GLN A 337 -35.22 -16.39 11.93
CA GLN A 337 -36.13 -16.67 13.04
C GLN A 337 -35.39 -16.74 14.38
N TYR A 338 -34.19 -17.34 14.43
CA TYR A 338 -33.40 -17.45 15.65
C TYR A 338 -32.60 -16.19 16.00
N MET A 339 -32.42 -15.28 15.03
CA MET A 339 -31.83 -13.96 15.25
C MET A 339 -32.81 -12.91 15.76
N GLN A 340 -34.10 -13.21 15.82
CA GLN A 340 -35.10 -12.30 16.42
C GLN A 340 -34.85 -12.10 17.92
N ASP A 341 -35.37 -11.01 18.48
CA ASP A 341 -35.25 -10.66 19.90
C ASP A 341 -33.79 -10.64 20.43
N ASN A 342 -32.88 -10.00 19.69
CA ASN A 342 -31.46 -9.89 20.04
C ASN A 342 -30.78 -11.26 20.22
N ASN A 343 -30.99 -12.21 19.32
CA ASN A 343 -30.36 -13.53 19.32
C ASN A 343 -30.71 -14.40 20.54
N ARG A 344 -31.78 -14.11 21.26
CA ARG A 344 -32.15 -14.78 22.51
C ARG A 344 -32.31 -16.30 22.36
N GLU A 345 -32.68 -16.79 21.21
CA GLU A 345 -32.91 -18.21 20.93
C GLU A 345 -31.69 -18.88 20.30
N MET A 346 -30.69 -18.12 19.83
CA MET A 346 -29.50 -18.66 19.17
C MET A 346 -28.65 -19.59 20.08
N PRO A 347 -28.50 -19.34 21.39
CA PRO A 347 -27.81 -20.25 22.28
C PRO A 347 -28.35 -21.68 22.28
N LYS A 348 -29.62 -21.91 21.96
CA LYS A 348 -30.19 -23.25 21.83
C LYS A 348 -29.63 -23.98 20.60
N VAL A 349 -29.33 -23.27 19.53
CA VAL A 349 -28.68 -23.82 18.33
C VAL A 349 -27.24 -24.24 18.67
N ASP A 350 -26.55 -23.38 19.40
CA ASP A 350 -25.12 -23.49 19.68
C ASP A 350 -24.81 -24.46 20.84
N ALA A 351 -25.77 -24.76 21.72
CA ALA A 351 -25.59 -25.53 22.96
C ALA A 351 -24.89 -26.89 22.80
N GLU A 352 -25.02 -27.52 21.64
CA GLU A 352 -24.42 -28.81 21.36
C GLU A 352 -23.10 -28.74 20.58
N LEU A 353 -22.68 -27.54 20.15
CA LEU A 353 -21.43 -27.29 19.46
C LEU A 353 -20.28 -27.12 20.44
N TYR A 354 -19.08 -27.39 20.02
CA TYR A 354 -17.84 -27.15 20.77
C TYR A 354 -17.25 -25.76 20.44
N PHE A 355 -17.48 -25.29 19.24
CA PHE A 355 -17.19 -23.91 18.81
C PHE A 355 -18.19 -23.47 17.76
N VAL A 356 -18.32 -22.17 17.61
CA VAL A 356 -19.21 -21.52 16.64
C VAL A 356 -18.36 -20.64 15.72
N ILE A 357 -18.66 -20.70 14.41
CA ILE A 357 -18.03 -19.86 13.39
C ILE A 357 -19.07 -18.87 12.89
N GLU A 358 -18.79 -17.60 13.00
CA GLU A 358 -19.59 -16.54 12.41
C GLU A 358 -18.84 -15.92 11.22
N GLU A 359 -19.25 -16.31 10.01
CA GLU A 359 -18.57 -15.87 8.78
C GLU A 359 -18.69 -14.37 8.53
N LYS A 360 -19.75 -13.72 9.01
CA LYS A 360 -19.99 -12.27 8.79
C LYS A 360 -18.99 -11.40 9.54
N THR A 361 -18.61 -11.82 10.74
CA THR A 361 -17.68 -11.10 11.62
C THR A 361 -16.27 -11.71 11.60
N ASN A 362 -16.07 -12.81 10.88
CA ASN A 362 -14.85 -13.62 10.90
C ASN A 362 -14.43 -14.02 12.33
N SER A 363 -15.40 -14.27 13.20
CA SER A 363 -15.14 -14.68 14.59
C SER A 363 -15.34 -16.20 14.79
N ILE A 364 -14.55 -16.75 15.69
CA ILE A 364 -14.69 -18.13 16.19
C ILE A 364 -14.75 -18.06 17.70
N GLU A 365 -15.80 -18.62 18.28
CA GLU A 365 -16.02 -18.61 19.70
C GLU A 365 -16.12 -20.04 20.22
N LEU A 366 -15.38 -20.36 21.29
CA LEU A 366 -15.54 -21.63 22.00
C LEU A 366 -16.82 -21.60 22.81
N THR A 367 -17.59 -22.69 22.77
CA THR A 367 -18.74 -22.89 23.67
C THR A 367 -18.26 -23.43 25.01
N GLU A 368 -19.16 -23.48 26.01
CA GLU A 368 -18.85 -24.14 27.28
C GLU A 368 -18.35 -25.59 27.10
N LYS A 369 -18.95 -26.36 26.18
CA LYS A 369 -18.48 -27.71 25.82
C LYS A 369 -17.09 -27.74 25.22
N GLY A 370 -16.77 -26.73 24.39
CA GLY A 370 -15.44 -26.59 23.79
C GLY A 370 -14.39 -26.28 24.84
N ILE A 371 -14.68 -25.32 25.71
CA ILE A 371 -13.83 -24.95 26.83
C ILE A 371 -13.62 -26.19 27.78
N GLU A 372 -14.69 -26.90 28.11
CA GLU A 372 -14.64 -28.07 28.96
C GLU A 372 -13.79 -29.20 28.35
N LEU A 373 -13.88 -29.41 27.03
CA LEU A 373 -13.07 -30.38 26.32
C LEU A 373 -11.58 -30.00 26.29
N MET A 374 -11.26 -28.73 26.13
CA MET A 374 -9.88 -28.21 26.08
C MET A 374 -9.24 -28.16 27.46
N THR A 375 -10.00 -27.84 28.51
CA THR A 375 -9.49 -27.71 29.89
C THR A 375 -9.22 -29.06 30.59
N THR A 376 -9.65 -30.18 30.04
CA THR A 376 -9.36 -31.51 30.61
C THR A 376 -7.87 -31.87 30.59
N GLU A 377 -7.05 -31.18 29.77
CA GLU A 377 -5.61 -31.40 29.62
C GLU A 377 -4.75 -30.26 30.18
N ILE A 378 -5.35 -29.17 30.70
CA ILE A 378 -4.65 -27.96 31.17
C ILE A 378 -4.91 -27.78 32.68
N GLU A 379 -3.85 -27.43 33.43
CA GLU A 379 -3.94 -27.19 34.87
C GLU A 379 -4.80 -26.00 35.27
N ASP A 380 -4.89 -24.96 34.40
CA ASP A 380 -5.72 -23.75 34.61
C ASP A 380 -7.06 -23.84 33.87
N LYS A 381 -8.12 -24.11 34.64
CA LYS A 381 -9.50 -24.18 34.11
C LYS A 381 -10.05 -22.85 33.55
N ASN A 382 -9.40 -21.75 33.86
CA ASN A 382 -9.85 -20.41 33.41
C ASN A 382 -9.01 -19.85 32.25
N PHE A 383 -8.07 -20.60 31.70
CA PHE A 383 -7.17 -20.15 30.66
C PHE A 383 -7.93 -19.68 29.41
N PHE A 384 -8.97 -20.41 28.99
CA PHE A 384 -9.78 -20.07 27.82
C PHE A 384 -11.02 -19.22 28.12
N VAL A 385 -11.18 -18.74 29.35
CA VAL A 385 -12.34 -17.92 29.76
C VAL A 385 -11.94 -16.47 29.77
N MET A 386 -12.51 -15.71 28.83
CA MET A 386 -12.35 -14.25 28.81
C MET A 386 -13.17 -13.64 29.95
N PRO A 387 -12.59 -12.76 30.77
CA PRO A 387 -13.34 -12.08 31.85
C PRO A 387 -14.39 -11.14 31.24
N ASP A 388 -15.61 -11.18 31.77
CA ASP A 388 -16.65 -10.20 31.46
C ASP A 388 -16.36 -8.89 32.23
N VAL A 389 -15.46 -8.08 31.66
CA VAL A 389 -15.02 -6.81 32.23
C VAL A 389 -16.21 -5.87 32.51
N GLY A 390 -17.26 -5.94 31.69
CA GLY A 390 -18.46 -5.11 31.87
C GLY A 390 -19.23 -5.49 33.13
N ALA A 391 -19.49 -6.78 33.34
CA ALA A 391 -20.17 -7.30 34.52
C ALA A 391 -19.33 -7.10 35.79
N GLU A 392 -18.02 -7.38 35.72
CA GLU A 392 -17.11 -7.25 36.87
C GLU A 392 -16.90 -5.79 37.29
N ILE A 393 -16.83 -4.83 36.35
CA ILE A 393 -16.81 -3.40 36.67
C ILE A 393 -18.12 -2.95 37.30
N ALA A 394 -19.27 -3.40 36.79
CA ALA A 394 -20.57 -3.06 37.36
C ALA A 394 -20.74 -3.60 38.81
N ASP A 395 -20.18 -4.76 39.10
CA ASP A 395 -20.19 -5.32 40.46
C ASP A 395 -19.17 -4.62 41.38
N LEU A 396 -18.02 -4.21 40.87
CA LEU A 396 -17.05 -3.37 41.59
C LEU A 396 -17.63 -2.01 41.96
N GLU A 397 -18.44 -1.41 41.10
CA GLU A 397 -19.11 -0.12 41.42
C GLU A 397 -20.13 -0.25 42.54
N LYS A 398 -20.82 -1.39 42.64
CA LYS A 398 -21.78 -1.72 43.74
C LYS A 398 -21.10 -2.10 45.03
N ALA A 399 -19.82 -2.52 44.97
CA ALA A 399 -19.09 -2.97 46.16
C ALA A 399 -18.78 -1.82 47.10
N LYS A 400 -18.84 -2.11 48.42
CA LYS A 400 -18.52 -1.15 49.49
C LYS A 400 -17.00 -1.00 49.69
N LEU A 401 -16.31 -0.53 48.66
CA LEU A 401 -14.87 -0.29 48.66
C LEU A 401 -14.61 1.22 48.58
N SER A 402 -13.40 1.64 48.99
CA SER A 402 -12.99 3.03 48.78
C SER A 402 -12.80 3.36 47.29
N ASP A 403 -12.99 4.62 46.90
CA ASP A 403 -12.84 5.03 45.49
C ASP A 403 -11.44 4.73 44.95
N LYS A 404 -10.41 4.76 45.81
CA LYS A 404 -9.04 4.42 45.46
C LYS A 404 -8.85 2.93 45.20
N ASP A 405 -9.49 2.06 46.00
CA ASP A 405 -9.44 0.61 45.83
C ASP A 405 -10.26 0.17 44.61
N LYS A 406 -11.37 0.86 44.31
CA LYS A 406 -12.13 0.62 43.07
C LYS A 406 -11.34 0.96 41.83
N ALA A 407 -10.64 2.10 41.84
CA ALA A 407 -9.81 2.51 40.72
C ALA A 407 -8.64 1.52 40.47
N SER A 408 -7.97 1.08 41.53
CA SER A 408 -6.87 0.11 41.43
C SER A 408 -7.33 -1.25 40.90
N LYS A 409 -8.47 -1.77 41.39
CA LYS A 409 -9.04 -3.03 40.90
C LYS A 409 -9.56 -2.96 39.48
N LYS A 410 -10.09 -1.80 39.07
CA LYS A 410 -10.52 -1.57 37.68
C LYS A 410 -9.33 -1.57 36.72
N GLU A 411 -8.21 -0.97 37.13
CA GLU A 411 -6.97 -0.97 36.35
C GLU A 411 -6.36 -2.38 36.23
N GLU A 412 -6.39 -3.16 37.33
CA GLU A 412 -5.97 -4.57 37.34
C GLU A 412 -6.82 -5.44 36.41
N LEU A 413 -8.14 -5.32 36.45
CA LEU A 413 -9.09 -6.01 35.55
C LEU A 413 -8.88 -5.68 34.09
N LEU A 414 -8.67 -4.40 33.76
CA LEU A 414 -8.41 -3.96 32.40
C LEU A 414 -7.05 -4.45 31.88
N ARG A 415 -6.06 -4.52 32.77
CA ARG A 415 -4.74 -5.07 32.45
C ARG A 415 -4.79 -6.57 32.21
N ASP A 416 -5.51 -7.33 33.08
CA ASP A 416 -5.66 -8.77 32.90
C ASP A 416 -6.47 -9.10 31.65
N PHE A 417 -7.47 -8.27 31.31
CA PHE A 417 -8.18 -8.41 30.05
C PHE A 417 -7.27 -8.15 28.83
N ALA A 418 -6.42 -7.13 28.88
CA ALA A 418 -5.48 -6.83 27.82
C ALA A 418 -4.50 -8.00 27.60
N ILE A 419 -3.94 -8.55 28.69
CA ILE A 419 -3.01 -9.71 28.63
C ILE A 419 -3.70 -10.95 28.05
N LYS A 420 -4.97 -11.20 28.39
CA LYS A 420 -5.72 -12.37 27.89
C LYS A 420 -6.25 -12.18 26.46
N SER A 421 -6.35 -10.94 25.99
CA SER A 421 -6.82 -10.62 24.63
C SER A 421 -5.70 -10.59 23.60
N GLU A 422 -4.45 -10.49 24.02
CA GLU A 422 -3.25 -10.69 23.19
C GLU A 422 -2.95 -12.15 22.94
#